data_b937c7cbb75e43f6d3271233b9af25da
#
_entry.id   b937c7cbb75e43f6d3271233b9af25da
#
_cell.length_a   1.000
_cell.length_b   1.000
_cell.length_c   1.000
_cell.angle_alpha   90.00
_cell.angle_beta   90.00
_cell.angle_gamma   90.00
#
_symmetry.space_group_name_H-M   'P 1'
#
loop_
_entity.id
_entity.type
_entity.pdbx_description
1 polymer ?
#
loop_
_entity_poly.entity_id
_entity_poly.type
_entity_poly.pdbx_seq_one_letter_code
_entity_poly.pdbx_strand_id
1 'polypeptide(L)'
;MSYCKFINSLKPDEQNVHREYHDKYYGFPIHDDNELFCRLILEINQAGLSWTTILNKQQSFRKAYHNFEIKKVAGYKEKDFKRLMNDAGIIRNRLKINAAIENAKTILLLQKEFRSFKTWLDHHHPKTKDEWTKLFKQTFRFTGGEIVNEFLMSTGYLPNAHEESCPVYKKIIKARPAWARK
;
A
#
# COMPACT_ATOMS: atom_id res chain seq x y z
N MET A 1 -2.21 -1.64 20.80
CA MET A 1 -3.52 -2.30 20.53
C MET A 1 -3.48 -2.77 19.08
N SER A 2 -3.84 -4.04 18.79
CA SER A 2 -3.87 -4.52 17.39
C SER A 2 -5.01 -3.87 16.60
N TYR A 3 -4.89 -3.88 15.25
CA TYR A 3 -5.94 -3.34 14.40
C TYR A 3 -7.26 -4.11 14.55
N CYS A 4 -7.19 -5.43 14.74
CA CYS A 4 -8.38 -6.25 15.04
C CYS A 4 -9.09 -5.81 16.34
N LYS A 5 -8.34 -5.54 17.41
CA LYS A 5 -8.93 -5.06 18.67
C LYS A 5 -9.56 -3.68 18.51
N PHE A 6 -8.93 -2.80 17.75
CA PHE A 6 -9.51 -1.49 17.41
C PHE A 6 -10.84 -1.66 16.67
N ILE A 7 -10.91 -2.50 15.63
CA ILE A 7 -12.14 -2.74 14.87
C ILE A 7 -13.24 -3.34 15.75
N ASN A 8 -12.89 -4.25 16.66
CA ASN A 8 -13.85 -4.86 17.58
C ASN A 8 -14.39 -3.86 18.64
N SER A 9 -13.70 -2.76 18.90
CA SER A 9 -14.17 -1.68 19.79
C SER A 9 -15.16 -0.71 19.12
N LEU A 10 -15.28 -0.75 17.78
CA LEU A 10 -16.24 0.07 17.04
C LEU A 10 -17.66 -0.50 17.16
N LYS A 11 -18.67 0.36 17.17
CA LYS A 11 -20.08 -0.06 17.19
C LYS A 11 -20.38 -0.94 15.96
N PRO A 12 -21.12 -2.07 16.11
CA PRO A 12 -21.34 -3.03 15.02
C PRO A 12 -21.96 -2.42 13.77
N ASP A 13 -22.95 -1.52 13.94
CA ASP A 13 -23.73 -0.93 12.86
C ASP A 13 -23.12 0.37 12.30
N GLU A 14 -21.97 0.79 12.80
CA GLU A 14 -21.32 1.98 12.33
C GLU A 14 -20.62 1.70 10.99
N GLN A 15 -21.07 2.37 9.93
CA GLN A 15 -20.33 2.42 8.66
C GLN A 15 -19.01 3.15 8.90
N ASN A 16 -17.92 2.38 8.96
CA ASN A 16 -16.62 2.90 9.29
C ASN A 16 -15.60 2.47 8.23
N VAL A 17 -14.87 3.43 7.67
CA VAL A 17 -13.84 3.18 6.65
C VAL A 17 -12.77 2.20 7.11
N HIS A 18 -12.48 2.16 8.41
CA HIS A 18 -11.54 1.20 8.99
C HIS A 18 -12.08 -0.23 8.96
N ARG A 19 -13.37 -0.43 9.27
CA ARG A 19 -14.00 -1.76 9.22
C ARG A 19 -13.97 -2.30 7.80
N GLU A 20 -14.36 -1.48 6.82
CA GLU A 20 -14.30 -1.89 5.42
C GLU A 20 -12.88 -2.25 4.99
N TYR A 21 -11.89 -1.42 5.33
CA TYR A 21 -10.50 -1.67 5.01
C TYR A 21 -9.98 -2.96 5.67
N HIS A 22 -10.22 -3.13 6.97
CA HIS A 22 -9.84 -4.31 7.73
C HIS A 22 -10.46 -5.60 7.17
N ASP A 23 -11.77 -5.59 6.86
CA ASP A 23 -12.50 -6.81 6.53
C ASP A 23 -12.32 -7.26 5.07
N LYS A 24 -11.95 -6.32 4.17
CA LYS A 24 -11.90 -6.58 2.73
C LYS A 24 -10.53 -6.41 2.07
N TYR A 25 -9.64 -5.62 2.68
CA TYR A 25 -8.39 -5.22 2.00
C TYR A 25 -7.12 -5.51 2.78
N TYR A 26 -7.12 -5.37 4.11
CA TYR A 26 -5.92 -5.50 4.92
C TYR A 26 -5.47 -6.95 5.03
N GLY A 27 -4.24 -7.26 4.64
CA GLY A 27 -3.64 -8.59 4.71
C GLY A 27 -3.99 -9.53 3.55
N PHE A 28 -4.89 -9.12 2.63
CA PHE A 28 -5.22 -9.92 1.46
C PHE A 28 -4.18 -9.76 0.35
N PRO A 29 -3.83 -10.86 -0.37
CA PRO A 29 -2.96 -10.79 -1.53
C PRO A 29 -3.52 -9.85 -2.61
N ILE A 30 -2.65 -9.01 -3.17
CA ILE A 30 -2.96 -8.15 -4.32
C ILE A 30 -2.22 -8.69 -5.54
N HIS A 31 -2.94 -8.88 -6.65
CA HIS A 31 -2.38 -9.43 -7.89
C HIS A 31 -2.17 -8.36 -8.98
N ASP A 32 -2.87 -7.25 -8.88
CA ASP A 32 -2.77 -6.14 -9.82
C ASP A 32 -1.67 -5.16 -9.41
N ASP A 33 -0.77 -4.83 -10.34
CA ASP A 33 0.37 -3.94 -10.08
C ASP A 33 -0.06 -2.49 -9.78
N ASN A 34 -1.15 -2.00 -10.37
CA ASN A 34 -1.65 -0.65 -10.08
C ASN A 34 -2.24 -0.58 -8.66
N GLU A 35 -2.87 -1.66 -8.18
CA GLU A 35 -3.35 -1.74 -6.80
C GLU A 35 -2.19 -1.89 -5.80
N LEU A 36 -1.15 -2.65 -6.12
CA LEU A 36 0.09 -2.70 -5.33
C LEU A 36 0.75 -1.31 -5.26
N PHE A 37 0.82 -0.61 -6.39
CA PHE A 37 1.34 0.74 -6.45
C PHE A 37 0.47 1.71 -5.64
N CYS A 38 -0.86 1.64 -5.78
CA CYS A 38 -1.81 2.41 -4.96
C CYS A 38 -1.52 2.20 -3.47
N ARG A 39 -1.44 0.95 -3.01
CA ARG A 39 -1.18 0.63 -1.61
C ARG A 39 0.15 1.24 -1.14
N LEU A 40 1.23 1.09 -1.89
CA LEU A 40 2.53 1.67 -1.56
C LEU A 40 2.45 3.20 -1.40
N ILE A 41 1.76 3.89 -2.32
CA ILE A 41 1.64 5.34 -2.26
C ILE A 41 0.75 5.79 -1.09
N LEU A 42 -0.31 5.06 -0.74
CA LEU A 42 -1.12 5.36 0.43
C LEU A 42 -0.33 5.21 1.73
N GLU A 43 0.50 4.16 1.87
CA GLU A 43 1.38 3.98 3.03
C GLU A 43 2.45 5.09 3.12
N ILE A 44 3.04 5.51 2.00
CA ILE A 44 3.95 6.66 1.96
C ILE A 44 3.23 7.93 2.43
N ASN A 45 1.98 8.13 2.02
CA ASN A 45 1.22 9.31 2.40
C ASN A 45 0.77 9.29 3.87
N GLN A 46 0.60 8.11 4.46
CA GLN A 46 0.26 7.94 5.86
C GLN A 46 1.39 8.40 6.80
N ALA A 47 2.65 8.35 6.40
CA ALA A 47 3.77 8.75 7.24
C ALA A 47 3.57 10.15 7.84
N GLY A 48 3.49 10.23 9.18
CA GLY A 48 3.22 11.45 9.94
C GLY A 48 1.74 11.85 10.03
N LEU A 49 0.80 11.00 9.57
CA LEU A 49 -0.64 11.23 9.60
C LEU A 49 -1.38 10.00 10.15
N SER A 50 -2.66 10.19 10.53
CA SER A 50 -3.51 9.06 10.91
C SER A 50 -3.94 8.26 9.67
N TRP A 51 -4.09 6.94 9.85
CA TRP A 51 -4.63 6.08 8.79
C TRP A 51 -6.06 6.47 8.39
N THR A 52 -6.86 6.94 9.36
CA THR A 52 -8.20 7.51 9.11
C THR A 52 -8.17 8.60 8.04
N THR A 53 -7.19 9.51 8.14
CA THR A 53 -7.03 10.59 7.15
C THR A 53 -6.81 10.03 5.75
N ILE A 54 -6.00 9.00 5.61
CA ILE A 54 -5.69 8.37 4.32
C ILE A 54 -6.90 7.61 3.77
N LEU A 55 -7.58 6.81 4.61
CA LEU A 55 -8.78 6.09 4.19
C LEU A 55 -9.89 7.02 3.70
N ASN A 56 -10.16 8.11 4.42
CA ASN A 56 -11.15 9.11 4.02
C ASN A 56 -10.79 9.83 2.70
N LYS A 57 -9.50 9.90 2.35
CA LYS A 57 -9.02 10.52 1.12
C LYS A 57 -8.77 9.53 -0.03
N GLN A 58 -8.99 8.23 0.18
CA GLN A 58 -8.61 7.20 -0.79
C GLN A 58 -9.22 7.42 -2.18
N GLN A 59 -10.48 7.79 -2.26
CA GLN A 59 -11.14 8.08 -3.54
C GLN A 59 -10.57 9.32 -4.22
N SER A 60 -10.25 10.35 -3.44
CA SER A 60 -9.59 11.57 -3.96
C SER A 60 -8.19 11.26 -4.47
N PHE A 61 -7.42 10.41 -3.78
CA PHE A 61 -6.14 9.91 -4.26
C PHE A 61 -6.28 9.16 -5.58
N ARG A 62 -7.25 8.24 -5.70
CA ARG A 62 -7.50 7.51 -6.96
C ARG A 62 -7.80 8.47 -8.11
N LYS A 63 -8.68 9.45 -7.90
CA LYS A 63 -8.99 10.47 -8.89
C LYS A 63 -7.76 11.30 -9.28
N ALA A 64 -6.99 11.78 -8.30
CA ALA A 64 -5.83 12.64 -8.50
C ALA A 64 -4.70 11.92 -9.25
N TYR A 65 -4.49 10.63 -8.98
CA TYR A 65 -3.42 9.81 -9.57
C TYR A 65 -3.91 8.90 -10.71
N HIS A 66 -5.04 9.24 -11.39
CA HIS A 66 -5.58 8.48 -12.54
C HIS A 66 -5.73 6.96 -12.22
N ASN A 67 -6.39 6.65 -11.09
CA ASN A 67 -6.55 5.29 -10.56
C ASN A 67 -5.21 4.55 -10.35
N PHE A 68 -4.15 5.28 -10.09
CA PHE A 68 -2.79 4.74 -9.93
C PHE A 68 -2.29 3.93 -11.13
N GLU A 69 -2.76 4.26 -12.33
CA GLU A 69 -2.23 3.67 -13.56
C GLU A 69 -0.74 4.04 -13.68
N ILE A 70 0.12 3.05 -13.46
CA ILE A 70 1.58 3.23 -13.30
C ILE A 70 2.17 3.98 -14.51
N LYS A 71 1.77 3.60 -15.73
CA LYS A 71 2.27 4.26 -16.97
C LYS A 71 1.92 5.75 -17.00
N LYS A 72 0.72 6.12 -16.58
CA LYS A 72 0.29 7.53 -16.53
C LYS A 72 1.06 8.29 -15.47
N VAL A 73 1.15 7.76 -14.24
CA VAL A 73 1.86 8.43 -13.14
C VAL A 73 3.36 8.58 -13.46
N ALA A 74 4.00 7.57 -14.03
CA ALA A 74 5.40 7.66 -14.46
C ALA A 74 5.65 8.73 -15.53
N GLY A 75 4.63 9.05 -16.32
CA GLY A 75 4.66 10.08 -17.36
C GLY A 75 4.34 11.51 -16.89
N TYR A 76 4.05 11.71 -15.60
CA TYR A 76 3.71 13.02 -15.08
C TYR A 76 4.83 14.04 -15.29
N LYS A 77 4.43 15.27 -15.66
CA LYS A 77 5.30 16.41 -15.91
C LYS A 77 5.01 17.53 -14.89
N GLU A 78 5.69 18.63 -15.01
CA GLU A 78 5.54 19.80 -14.12
C GLU A 78 4.08 20.26 -13.95
N LYS A 79 3.28 20.22 -15.02
CA LYS A 79 1.84 20.53 -14.95
C LYS A 79 1.07 19.60 -14.02
N ASP A 80 1.39 18.29 -14.05
CA ASP A 80 0.73 17.29 -13.20
C ASP A 80 1.18 17.46 -11.75
N PHE A 81 2.47 17.71 -11.55
CA PHE A 81 3.00 18.03 -10.22
C PHE A 81 2.30 19.25 -9.60
N LYS A 82 2.17 20.36 -10.37
CA LYS A 82 1.44 21.56 -9.92
C LYS A 82 -0.03 21.26 -9.62
N ARG A 83 -0.68 20.46 -10.46
CA ARG A 83 -2.07 20.02 -10.25
C ARG A 83 -2.22 19.27 -8.92
N LEU A 84 -1.33 18.32 -8.64
CA LEU A 84 -1.34 17.55 -7.37
C LEU A 84 -1.03 18.45 -6.16
N MET A 85 -0.09 19.40 -6.27
CA MET A 85 0.22 20.36 -5.19
C MET A 85 -0.94 21.29 -4.87
N ASN A 86 -1.87 21.52 -5.81
CA ASN A 86 -3.05 22.35 -5.63
C ASN A 86 -4.32 21.56 -5.26
N ASP A 87 -4.26 20.20 -5.26
CA ASP A 87 -5.41 19.37 -4.95
C ASP A 87 -5.58 19.17 -3.43
N ALA A 88 -6.59 19.82 -2.84
CA ALA A 88 -6.93 19.68 -1.42
C ALA A 88 -7.48 18.29 -1.06
N GLY A 89 -7.88 17.49 -2.04
CA GLY A 89 -8.35 16.12 -1.85
C GLY A 89 -7.24 15.14 -1.43
N ILE A 90 -5.98 15.46 -1.67
CA ILE A 90 -4.83 14.62 -1.32
C ILE A 90 -3.92 15.27 -0.28
N ILE A 91 -2.83 14.60 0.07
CA ILE A 91 -1.77 15.16 0.91
C ILE A 91 -0.79 15.94 0.02
N ARG A 92 -0.85 17.29 0.13
CA ARG A 92 -0.02 18.22 -0.65
C ARG A 92 1.40 18.28 -0.10
N ASN A 93 2.17 17.24 -0.32
CA ASN A 93 3.56 17.14 0.12
C ASN A 93 4.48 16.90 -1.10
N ARG A 94 5.37 17.84 -1.37
CA ARG A 94 6.28 17.82 -2.52
C ARG A 94 7.11 16.53 -2.59
N LEU A 95 7.67 16.09 -1.45
CA LEU A 95 8.53 14.89 -1.41
C LEU A 95 7.73 13.63 -1.69
N LYS A 96 6.52 13.50 -1.14
CA LYS A 96 5.65 12.35 -1.34
C LYS A 96 5.10 12.27 -2.78
N ILE A 97 4.77 13.42 -3.38
CA ILE A 97 4.35 13.48 -4.80
C ILE A 97 5.49 13.08 -5.72
N ASN A 98 6.70 13.62 -5.49
CA ASN A 98 7.88 13.21 -6.26
C ASN A 98 8.19 11.74 -6.08
N ALA A 99 8.09 11.22 -4.85
CA ALA A 99 8.28 9.78 -4.58
C ALA A 99 7.28 8.92 -5.37
N ALA A 100 6.01 9.33 -5.47
CA ALA A 100 5.01 8.60 -6.26
C ALA A 100 5.41 8.52 -7.74
N ILE A 101 5.85 9.63 -8.33
CA ILE A 101 6.27 9.68 -9.75
C ILE A 101 7.52 8.81 -9.97
N GLU A 102 8.54 8.95 -9.13
CA GLU A 102 9.77 8.17 -9.27
C GLU A 102 9.54 6.67 -9.01
N ASN A 103 8.72 6.32 -8.03
CA ASN A 103 8.37 4.93 -7.76
C ASN A 103 7.57 4.30 -8.92
N ALA A 104 6.68 5.05 -9.57
CA ALA A 104 6.01 4.57 -10.79
C ALA A 104 7.00 4.26 -11.92
N LYS A 105 8.01 5.13 -12.13
CA LYS A 105 9.08 4.87 -13.11
C LYS A 105 9.89 3.64 -12.75
N THR A 106 10.24 3.46 -11.48
CA THR A 106 10.94 2.28 -10.97
C THR A 106 10.13 1.02 -11.23
N ILE A 107 8.82 1.02 -10.93
CA ILE A 107 7.96 -0.14 -11.18
C ILE A 107 7.91 -0.49 -12.67
N LEU A 108 7.89 0.48 -13.59
CA LEU A 108 7.97 0.21 -15.03
C LEU A 108 9.28 -0.52 -15.42
N LEU A 109 10.40 -0.22 -14.76
CA LEU A 109 11.65 -0.94 -14.98
C LEU A 109 11.56 -2.37 -14.43
N LEU A 110 11.01 -2.55 -13.22
CA LEU A 110 10.78 -3.87 -12.65
C LEU A 110 9.83 -4.72 -13.50
N GLN A 111 8.79 -4.13 -14.09
CA GLN A 111 7.89 -4.83 -15.01
C GLN A 111 8.60 -5.34 -16.25
N LYS A 112 9.60 -4.60 -16.76
CA LYS A 112 10.41 -5.07 -17.91
C LYS A 112 11.31 -6.24 -17.54
N GLU A 113 11.88 -6.24 -16.36
CA GLU A 113 12.82 -7.26 -15.87
C GLU A 113 12.11 -8.50 -15.33
N PHE A 114 11.09 -8.30 -14.49
CA PHE A 114 10.38 -9.36 -13.73
C PHE A 114 8.97 -9.64 -14.27
N ARG A 115 8.52 -9.01 -15.37
CA ARG A 115 7.16 -9.06 -15.94
C ARG A 115 6.11 -8.27 -15.16
N SER A 116 6.19 -8.20 -13.83
CA SER A 116 5.28 -7.42 -12.99
C SER A 116 5.95 -7.00 -11.69
N PHE A 117 5.41 -5.98 -11.04
CA PHE A 117 5.81 -5.61 -9.68
C PHE A 117 5.51 -6.72 -8.68
N LYS A 118 4.36 -7.40 -8.88
CA LYS A 118 4.02 -8.57 -8.07
C LYS A 118 5.06 -9.68 -8.20
N THR A 119 5.50 -10.02 -9.41
CA THR A 119 6.50 -11.07 -9.64
C THR A 119 7.85 -10.67 -9.01
N TRP A 120 8.22 -9.38 -9.02
CA TRP A 120 9.39 -8.89 -8.31
C TRP A 120 9.30 -9.13 -6.80
N LEU A 121 8.14 -8.85 -6.20
CA LEU A 121 7.89 -9.15 -4.78
C LEU A 121 7.97 -10.66 -4.50
N ASP A 122 7.34 -11.48 -5.34
CA ASP A 122 7.36 -12.94 -5.23
C ASP A 122 8.78 -13.51 -5.36
N HIS A 123 9.60 -12.96 -6.28
CA HIS A 123 11.00 -13.36 -6.48
C HIS A 123 11.86 -13.12 -5.24
N HIS A 124 11.59 -12.06 -4.51
CA HIS A 124 12.35 -11.70 -3.31
C HIS A 124 11.80 -12.30 -2.02
N HIS A 125 10.61 -12.89 -2.04
CA HIS A 125 10.03 -13.58 -0.87
C HIS A 125 10.64 -15.01 -0.74
N PRO A 126 10.90 -15.51 0.49
CA PRO A 126 10.69 -14.84 1.79
C PRO A 126 11.87 -13.96 2.23
N LYS A 127 11.56 -12.90 2.96
CA LYS A 127 12.53 -12.03 3.64
C LYS A 127 11.98 -11.56 4.98
N THR A 128 12.87 -11.28 5.91
CA THR A 128 12.55 -10.60 7.18
C THR A 128 12.14 -9.13 6.94
N LYS A 129 11.51 -8.50 7.94
CA LYS A 129 11.20 -7.05 7.90
C LYS A 129 12.43 -6.21 7.54
N ASP A 130 13.58 -6.50 8.13
CA ASP A 130 14.79 -5.71 7.94
C ASP A 130 15.39 -5.88 6.54
N GLU A 131 15.39 -7.10 6.02
CA GLU A 131 15.84 -7.39 4.64
C GLU A 131 14.93 -6.72 3.62
N TRP A 132 13.60 -6.77 3.82
CA TRP A 132 12.64 -6.05 3.00
C TRP A 132 12.85 -4.54 3.06
N THR A 133 13.05 -3.99 4.27
CA THR A 133 13.31 -2.56 4.46
C THR A 133 14.57 -2.12 3.71
N LYS A 134 15.64 -2.91 3.78
CA LYS A 134 16.89 -2.64 3.05
C LYS A 134 16.66 -2.66 1.54
N LEU A 135 15.98 -3.69 1.03
CA LEU A 135 15.66 -3.82 -0.39
C LEU A 135 14.80 -2.65 -0.89
N PHE A 136 13.74 -2.28 -0.15
CA PHE A 136 12.86 -1.18 -0.54
C PHE A 136 13.58 0.18 -0.53
N LYS A 137 14.46 0.43 0.44
CA LYS A 137 15.27 1.67 0.48
C LYS A 137 16.22 1.78 -0.70
N GLN A 138 16.72 0.66 -1.23
CA GLN A 138 17.58 0.63 -2.41
C GLN A 138 16.80 0.81 -3.71
N THR A 139 15.54 0.37 -3.74
CA THR A 139 14.71 0.30 -4.95
C THR A 139 13.78 1.51 -5.08
N PHE A 140 13.15 1.94 -4.00
CA PHE A 140 12.08 2.93 -4.01
C PHE A 140 12.43 4.19 -3.21
N ARG A 141 11.75 5.28 -3.52
CA ARG A 141 11.86 6.55 -2.79
C ARG A 141 10.86 6.62 -1.65
N PHE A 142 11.27 7.24 -0.55
CA PHE A 142 10.44 7.51 0.63
C PHE A 142 9.92 6.23 1.32
N THR A 143 10.74 5.19 1.40
CA THR A 143 10.38 3.89 1.99
C THR A 143 11.18 3.62 3.27
N GLY A 144 10.63 4.04 4.41
CA GLY A 144 11.15 3.70 5.75
C GLY A 144 10.61 2.37 6.26
N GLY A 145 11.18 1.87 7.37
CA GLY A 145 10.85 0.54 7.91
C GLY A 145 9.37 0.33 8.24
N GLU A 146 8.69 1.34 8.80
CA GLU A 146 7.26 1.22 9.10
C GLU A 146 6.40 1.23 7.84
N ILE A 147 6.72 2.08 6.85
CA ILE A 147 6.02 2.11 5.55
C ILE A 147 6.13 0.75 4.86
N VAL A 148 7.33 0.17 4.82
CA VAL A 148 7.59 -1.12 4.19
C VAL A 148 6.87 -2.24 4.95
N ASN A 149 6.92 -2.24 6.28
CA ASN A 149 6.24 -3.21 7.13
C ASN A 149 4.73 -3.22 6.88
N GLU A 150 4.08 -2.04 6.94
CA GLU A 150 2.64 -1.92 6.72
C GLU A 150 2.25 -2.29 5.29
N PHE A 151 3.02 -1.84 4.29
CA PHE A 151 2.80 -2.25 2.91
C PHE A 151 2.82 -3.77 2.75
N LEU A 152 3.85 -4.45 3.29
CA LEU A 152 4.00 -5.90 3.13
C LEU A 152 3.00 -6.70 3.96
N MET A 153 2.65 -6.25 5.18
CA MET A 153 1.58 -6.86 5.96
C MET A 153 0.23 -6.70 5.25
N SER A 154 -0.08 -5.48 4.81
CA SER A 154 -1.36 -5.17 4.17
C SER A 154 -1.57 -5.89 2.84
N THR A 155 -0.49 -6.33 2.18
CA THR A 155 -0.51 -7.02 0.87
C THR A 155 -0.21 -8.52 0.96
N GLY A 156 -0.06 -9.06 2.17
CA GLY A 156 0.11 -10.50 2.42
C GLY A 156 1.51 -11.05 2.17
N TYR A 157 2.57 -10.21 2.22
CA TYR A 157 3.96 -10.66 2.16
C TYR A 157 4.61 -10.84 3.54
N LEU A 158 4.11 -10.16 4.58
CA LEU A 158 4.47 -10.39 5.96
C LEU A 158 3.24 -10.82 6.78
N PRO A 159 3.43 -11.67 7.81
CA PRO A 159 2.34 -12.09 8.71
C PRO A 159 1.90 -10.96 9.64
N ASN A 160 0.92 -11.26 10.48
CA ASN A 160 0.43 -10.40 11.58
C ASN A 160 -0.47 -9.22 11.17
N ALA A 161 -0.97 -9.17 9.94
CA ALA A 161 -2.05 -8.25 9.58
C ALA A 161 -3.30 -8.47 10.46
N HIS A 162 -3.63 -9.71 10.77
CA HIS A 162 -4.74 -10.09 11.64
C HIS A 162 -4.32 -11.06 12.73
N GLU A 163 -4.97 -10.96 13.90
CA GLU A 163 -4.85 -11.97 14.96
C GLU A 163 -5.55 -13.27 14.52
N GLU A 164 -5.04 -14.43 14.94
CA GLU A 164 -5.64 -15.75 14.60
C GLU A 164 -7.10 -15.89 15.07
N SER A 165 -7.44 -15.21 16.17
CA SER A 165 -8.81 -15.13 16.70
C SER A 165 -9.75 -14.26 15.86
N CYS A 166 -9.21 -13.45 14.94
CA CYS A 166 -10.01 -12.57 14.09
C CYS A 166 -10.78 -13.40 13.03
N PRO A 167 -12.10 -13.17 12.84
CA PRO A 167 -12.89 -13.89 11.82
C PRO A 167 -12.33 -13.73 10.39
N VAL A 168 -11.64 -12.61 10.12
CA VAL A 168 -11.03 -12.32 8.81
C VAL A 168 -9.78 -13.18 8.56
N TYR A 169 -9.06 -13.60 9.61
CA TYR A 169 -7.86 -14.41 9.50
C TYR A 169 -8.05 -15.66 8.64
N LYS A 170 -9.15 -16.42 8.88
CA LYS A 170 -9.46 -17.61 8.09
C LYS A 170 -9.67 -17.31 6.60
N LYS A 171 -10.25 -16.14 6.29
CA LYS A 171 -10.44 -15.71 4.89
C LYS A 171 -9.09 -15.42 4.23
N ILE A 172 -8.17 -14.79 4.96
CA ILE A 172 -6.82 -14.49 4.47
C ILE A 172 -6.03 -15.76 4.20
N ILE A 173 -6.04 -16.72 5.15
CA ILE A 173 -5.37 -18.01 4.93
C ILE A 173 -5.93 -18.72 3.69
N LYS A 174 -7.26 -18.70 3.50
CA LYS A 174 -7.90 -19.26 2.30
C LYS A 174 -7.45 -18.57 1.01
N ALA A 175 -7.14 -17.26 1.07
CA ALA A 175 -6.62 -16.49 -0.06
C ALA A 175 -5.13 -16.76 -0.35
N ARG A 176 -4.44 -17.59 0.44
CA ARG A 176 -3.04 -18.02 0.26
C ARG A 176 -2.06 -16.84 0.14
N PRO A 177 -1.94 -15.99 1.16
CA PRO A 177 -0.95 -14.90 1.15
C PRO A 177 0.46 -15.48 1.03
N ALA A 178 1.39 -14.69 0.50
CA ALA A 178 2.76 -15.13 0.25
C ALA A 178 3.42 -15.72 1.52
N TRP A 179 3.27 -15.04 2.67
CA TRP A 179 3.84 -15.49 3.95
C TRP A 179 3.30 -16.86 4.44
N ALA A 180 2.12 -17.31 3.98
CA ALA A 180 1.53 -18.59 4.39
C ALA A 180 1.78 -19.71 3.37
N ARG A 181 2.44 -19.43 2.25
CA ARG A 181 2.81 -20.46 1.27
C ARG A 181 4.03 -21.25 1.78
N LYS A 182 3.90 -22.57 1.80
CA LYS A 182 5.00 -23.50 2.06
C LYS A 182 5.79 -23.73 0.79
#